data_6aaf7f4c4a468aaac31b0ec10af05aa5
#
_entry.id   6aaf7f4c4a468aaac31b0ec10af05aa5
#
_cell.length_a   1.000
_cell.length_b   1.000
_cell.length_c   1.000
_cell.angle_alpha   90.00
_cell.angle_beta   90.00
_cell.angle_gamma   90.00
#
_symmetry.space_group_name_H-M   'P 1'
#
loop_
_entity.id
_entity.type
_entity.pdbx_description
1 polymer ?
#
loop_
_entity_poly.entity_id
_entity_poly.type
_entity_poly.pdbx_seq_one_letter_code
_entity_poly.pdbx_strand_id
1 'polypeptide(L)'
;MKNLILVAAMAISTVGFAQTKEKKEVPKVVKEAFQKEYPNTKVHWDVEKDGFEAEFAMNGKDASANYDKAGHKLATEIEIKESELPAKALAYIAATYPNKKIKETAKITDNKNVITYEAEVKIDGKGSDLIFDASGNFLKRK
;
A
#
# COMPACT_ATOMS: atom_id res chain seq x y z
N MET A 1 9.21 -9.66 0.39
CA MET A 1 10.36 -9.67 -0.55
C MET A 1 10.31 -8.40 -1.38
N LYS A 2 11.43 -7.73 -1.50
CA LYS A 2 11.58 -6.37 -2.03
C LYS A 2 11.24 -6.32 -3.52
N ASN A 3 10.18 -5.69 -3.93
CA ASN A 3 9.96 -5.34 -5.32
C ASN A 3 10.36 -3.89 -5.58
N LEU A 4 11.61 -3.78 -6.02
CA LEU A 4 12.22 -2.58 -6.54
C LEU A 4 11.55 -2.24 -7.87
N ILE A 5 10.80 -1.15 -7.93
CA ILE A 5 10.31 -0.62 -9.20
C ILE A 5 11.49 -0.01 -9.93
N LEU A 6 11.96 -0.71 -10.96
CA LEU A 6 13.03 -0.25 -11.85
C LEU A 6 12.42 0.69 -12.90
N VAL A 7 12.56 1.99 -12.70
CA VAL A 7 12.27 2.99 -13.73
C VAL A 7 13.48 3.10 -14.64
N ALA A 8 13.34 2.67 -15.88
CA ALA A 8 14.36 2.83 -16.92
C ALA A 8 14.56 4.32 -17.23
N ALA A 9 15.77 4.81 -16.97
CA ALA A 9 16.19 6.15 -17.31
C ALA A 9 16.57 6.22 -18.80
N MET A 10 15.85 7.02 -19.59
CA MET A 10 16.36 7.53 -20.84
C MET A 10 17.19 8.79 -20.57
N ALA A 11 18.45 8.72 -20.93
CA ALA A 11 19.36 9.83 -20.85
C ALA A 11 19.03 10.86 -21.94
N ILE A 12 18.62 12.05 -21.52
CA ILE A 12 18.70 13.26 -22.33
C ILE A 12 19.55 14.25 -21.55
N SER A 13 20.76 14.49 -22.04
CA SER A 13 21.69 15.47 -21.52
C SER A 13 21.17 16.88 -21.82
N THR A 14 20.76 17.60 -20.80
CA THR A 14 20.68 19.06 -20.81
C THR A 14 21.23 19.61 -19.49
N VAL A 15 22.01 20.65 -19.65
CA VAL A 15 22.81 21.42 -18.70
C VAL A 15 22.08 21.71 -17.39
N GLY A 16 22.82 21.53 -16.29
CA GLY A 16 22.41 21.53 -14.92
C GLY A 16 21.62 22.73 -14.42
N PHE A 17 20.58 22.39 -13.75
CA PHE A 17 20.21 22.98 -12.46
C PHE A 17 20.09 21.79 -11.50
N ALA A 18 21.01 21.69 -10.59
CA ALA A 18 20.90 20.79 -9.47
C ALA A 18 19.73 21.28 -8.60
N GLN A 19 18.52 20.86 -8.95
CA GLN A 19 17.42 20.84 -7.99
C GLN A 19 17.77 19.74 -7.01
N THR A 20 18.34 20.15 -5.88
CA THR A 20 18.31 19.32 -4.67
C THR A 20 16.85 18.99 -4.42
N LYS A 21 16.43 17.76 -4.76
CA LYS A 21 15.18 17.20 -4.26
C LYS A 21 15.32 17.26 -2.74
N GLU A 22 14.68 18.23 -2.10
CA GLU A 22 14.51 18.19 -0.66
C GLU A 22 13.93 16.83 -0.32
N LYS A 23 14.71 16.04 0.41
CA LYS A 23 14.25 14.78 0.93
C LYS A 23 13.18 15.15 1.95
N LYS A 24 11.93 15.05 1.57
CA LYS A 24 10.81 15.36 2.47
C LYS A 24 10.95 14.44 3.67
N GLU A 25 11.35 15.00 4.80
CA GLU A 25 11.42 14.25 6.04
C GLU A 25 10.02 14.03 6.59
N VAL A 26 9.82 12.85 7.17
CA VAL A 26 8.58 12.53 7.90
C VAL A 26 8.48 13.44 9.12
N PRO A 27 7.42 14.23 9.28
CA PRO A 27 7.26 15.13 10.41
C PRO A 27 7.28 14.40 11.75
N LYS A 28 7.77 15.08 12.78
CA LYS A 28 7.82 14.55 14.14
C LYS A 28 6.44 14.09 14.62
N VAL A 29 5.39 14.87 14.36
CA VAL A 29 4.02 14.55 14.75
C VAL A 29 3.53 13.23 14.17
N VAL A 30 3.92 12.91 12.93
CA VAL A 30 3.57 11.63 12.27
C VAL A 30 4.32 10.47 12.92
N LYS A 31 5.62 10.64 13.17
CA LYS A 31 6.43 9.61 13.86
C LYS A 31 5.92 9.34 15.27
N GLU A 32 5.54 10.39 16.01
CA GLU A 32 4.98 10.27 17.36
C GLU A 32 3.61 9.58 17.35
N ALA A 33 2.75 9.88 16.36
CA ALA A 33 1.46 9.22 16.21
C ALA A 33 1.64 7.71 15.97
N PHE A 34 2.57 7.33 15.10
CA PHE A 34 2.92 5.93 14.87
C PHE A 34 3.46 5.26 16.14
N GLN A 35 4.43 5.85 16.81
CA GLN A 35 5.06 5.27 18.00
C GLN A 35 4.11 5.11 19.18
N LYS A 36 3.12 5.98 19.28
CA LYS A 36 2.08 5.89 20.31
C LYS A 36 1.22 4.64 20.12
N GLU A 37 0.89 4.29 18.89
CA GLU A 37 0.06 3.14 18.56
C GLU A 37 0.86 1.83 18.45
N TYR A 38 2.07 1.92 17.93
CA TYR A 38 2.98 0.79 17.69
C TYR A 38 4.31 0.98 18.44
N PRO A 39 4.33 0.94 19.75
CA PRO A 39 5.53 1.18 20.55
C PRO A 39 6.61 0.14 20.26
N ASN A 40 7.88 0.58 20.21
CA ASN A 40 9.06 -0.25 19.98
C ASN A 40 9.05 -1.03 18.65
N THR A 41 8.25 -0.61 17.69
CA THR A 41 8.16 -1.23 16.37
C THR A 41 9.19 -0.61 15.43
N LYS A 42 9.95 -1.47 14.73
CA LYS A 42 10.81 -1.01 13.62
C LYS A 42 9.93 -0.60 12.45
N VAL A 43 10.20 0.56 11.88
CA VAL A 43 9.40 1.15 10.81
C VAL A 43 10.30 1.64 9.68
N HIS A 44 9.88 1.36 8.46
CA HIS A 44 10.34 2.04 7.27
C HIS A 44 9.31 3.09 6.87
N TRP A 45 9.77 4.26 6.42
CA TRP A 45 8.89 5.37 6.05
C TRP A 45 9.01 5.69 4.58
N ASP A 46 7.88 5.75 3.90
CA ASP A 46 7.74 6.28 2.57
C ASP A 46 6.96 7.60 2.56
N VAL A 47 7.37 8.48 1.64
CA VAL A 47 6.74 9.78 1.48
C VAL A 47 5.80 9.72 0.29
N GLU A 48 4.53 9.79 0.56
CA GLU A 48 3.49 9.78 -0.43
C GLU A 48 3.13 11.21 -0.90
N LYS A 49 2.38 11.31 -1.98
CA LYS A 49 1.93 12.60 -2.53
C LYS A 49 1.21 13.46 -1.48
N ASP A 50 0.34 12.81 -0.72
CA ASP A 50 -0.57 13.50 0.20
C ASP A 50 -0.35 13.14 1.67
N GLY A 51 0.67 12.33 1.98
CA GLY A 51 0.93 11.88 3.33
C GLY A 51 2.20 11.06 3.50
N PHE A 52 2.16 10.13 4.42
CA PHE A 52 3.29 9.27 4.79
C PHE A 52 2.79 7.85 5.02
N GLU A 53 3.57 6.88 4.58
CA GLU A 53 3.34 5.48 4.84
C GLU A 53 4.40 4.93 5.78
N ALA A 54 3.94 4.25 6.81
CA ALA A 54 4.77 3.51 7.74
C ALA A 54 4.67 2.03 7.42
N GLU A 55 5.74 1.40 6.95
CA GLU A 55 5.82 -0.04 6.73
C GLU A 55 6.47 -0.72 7.95
N PHE A 56 5.86 -1.76 8.46
CA PHE A 56 6.32 -2.47 9.65
C PHE A 56 5.79 -3.91 9.68
N ALA A 57 6.34 -4.72 10.59
CA ALA A 57 5.82 -6.06 10.85
C ALA A 57 4.85 -6.03 12.04
N MET A 58 3.66 -6.58 11.85
CA MET A 58 2.64 -6.73 12.88
C MET A 58 2.23 -8.20 13.03
N ASN A 59 2.51 -8.79 14.18
CA ASN A 59 2.21 -10.21 14.46
C ASN A 59 2.78 -11.18 13.40
N GLY A 60 3.98 -10.87 12.88
CA GLY A 60 4.67 -11.70 11.88
C GLY A 60 4.12 -11.57 10.46
N LYS A 61 3.24 -10.62 10.20
CA LYS A 61 2.74 -10.25 8.87
C LYS A 61 3.28 -8.88 8.48
N ASP A 62 3.45 -8.63 7.20
CA ASP A 62 3.74 -7.31 6.69
C ASP A 62 2.50 -6.42 6.85
N ALA A 63 2.73 -5.20 7.28
CA ALA A 63 1.67 -4.23 7.52
C ALA A 63 2.14 -2.83 7.15
N SER A 64 1.21 -1.97 6.80
CA SER A 64 1.47 -0.53 6.67
C SER A 64 0.38 0.30 7.35
N ALA A 65 0.75 1.54 7.70
CA ALA A 65 -0.18 2.52 8.22
C ALA A 65 0.03 3.86 7.51
N ASN A 66 -1.03 4.39 6.94
CA ASN A 66 -1.03 5.64 6.20
C ASN A 66 -1.46 6.80 7.10
N TYR A 67 -0.71 7.90 7.02
CA TYR A 67 -0.92 9.11 7.82
C TYR A 67 -1.02 10.35 6.93
N ASP A 68 -1.85 11.29 7.33
CA ASP A 68 -1.81 12.64 6.78
C ASP A 68 -0.62 13.44 7.35
N LYS A 69 -0.42 14.66 6.83
CA LYS A 69 0.67 15.55 7.27
C LYS A 69 0.52 16.05 8.70
N ALA A 70 -0.66 15.96 9.27
CA ALA A 70 -0.97 16.34 10.65
C ALA A 70 -0.78 15.19 11.64
N GLY A 71 -0.48 13.96 11.16
CA GLY A 71 -0.29 12.78 11.97
C GLY A 71 -1.58 12.01 12.26
N HIS A 72 -2.68 12.30 11.57
CA HIS A 72 -3.87 11.47 11.68
C HIS A 72 -3.71 10.22 10.85
N LYS A 73 -3.92 9.07 11.48
CA LYS A 73 -3.93 7.80 10.75
C LYS A 73 -5.17 7.71 9.85
N LEU A 74 -4.93 7.42 8.58
CA LEU A 74 -5.97 7.32 7.55
C LEU A 74 -6.44 5.88 7.37
N ALA A 75 -5.50 4.93 7.37
CA ALA A 75 -5.78 3.52 7.20
C ALA A 75 -4.66 2.67 7.77
N THR A 76 -4.96 1.40 8.06
CA THR A 76 -4.00 0.34 8.31
C THR A 76 -4.24 -0.77 7.29
N GLU A 77 -3.19 -1.25 6.69
CA GLU A 77 -3.19 -2.36 5.75
C GLU A 77 -2.40 -3.52 6.35
N ILE A 78 -2.90 -4.73 6.21
CA ILE A 78 -2.26 -5.94 6.74
C ILE A 78 -2.29 -7.00 5.65
N GLU A 79 -1.12 -7.56 5.33
CA GLU A 79 -1.03 -8.70 4.43
C GLU A 79 -1.86 -9.88 4.95
N ILE A 80 -2.63 -10.47 4.07
CA ILE A 80 -3.45 -11.66 4.34
C ILE A 80 -3.12 -12.75 3.32
N LYS A 81 -3.56 -13.97 3.59
CA LYS A 81 -3.49 -15.05 2.59
C LYS A 81 -4.59 -14.85 1.56
N GLU A 82 -4.37 -15.29 0.33
CA GLU A 82 -5.39 -15.31 -0.73
C GLU A 82 -6.69 -15.97 -0.26
N SER A 83 -6.59 -17.05 0.52
CA SER A 83 -7.74 -17.75 1.09
C SER A 83 -8.55 -16.94 2.12
N GLU A 84 -8.02 -15.83 2.61
CA GLU A 84 -8.70 -14.91 3.54
C GLU A 84 -9.50 -13.83 2.80
N LEU A 85 -9.36 -13.73 1.46
CA LEU A 85 -10.22 -12.86 0.66
C LEU A 85 -11.67 -13.35 0.68
N PRO A 86 -12.65 -12.45 0.62
CA PRO A 86 -14.04 -12.86 0.45
C PRO A 86 -14.24 -13.73 -0.80
N ALA A 87 -14.99 -14.80 -0.68
CA ALA A 87 -15.24 -15.74 -1.79
C ALA A 87 -15.76 -15.06 -3.07
N LYS A 88 -16.53 -14.00 -2.91
CA LYS A 88 -17.07 -13.21 -4.03
C LYS A 88 -15.96 -12.43 -4.75
N ALA A 89 -14.95 -11.93 -4.03
CA ALA A 89 -13.79 -11.27 -4.62
C ALA A 89 -12.96 -12.28 -5.43
N LEU A 90 -12.69 -13.46 -4.88
CA LEU A 90 -12.00 -14.53 -5.61
C LEU A 90 -12.74 -14.94 -6.88
N ALA A 91 -14.07 -15.11 -6.80
CA ALA A 91 -14.90 -15.45 -7.96
C ALA A 91 -14.86 -14.34 -9.03
N TYR A 92 -14.90 -13.06 -8.62
CA TYR A 92 -14.77 -11.94 -9.55
C TYR A 92 -13.41 -11.93 -10.26
N ILE A 93 -12.32 -12.13 -9.51
CA ILE A 93 -10.97 -12.16 -10.08
C ILE A 93 -10.84 -13.32 -11.08
N ALA A 94 -11.30 -14.51 -10.72
CA ALA A 94 -11.23 -15.68 -11.60
C ALA A 94 -12.04 -15.50 -12.90
N ALA A 95 -13.20 -14.86 -12.81
CA ALA A 95 -14.07 -14.64 -13.98
C ALA A 95 -13.57 -13.49 -14.87
N THR A 96 -13.06 -12.41 -14.27
CA THR A 96 -12.67 -11.19 -15.01
C THR A 96 -11.24 -11.27 -15.52
N TYR A 97 -10.35 -11.94 -14.80
CA TYR A 97 -8.93 -12.05 -15.10
C TYR A 97 -8.49 -13.52 -15.15
N PRO A 98 -9.04 -14.33 -16.06
CA PRO A 98 -8.72 -15.76 -16.14
C PRO A 98 -7.20 -15.95 -16.35
N ASN A 99 -6.65 -16.95 -15.68
CA ASN A 99 -5.21 -17.31 -15.73
C ASN A 99 -4.25 -16.21 -15.17
N LYS A 100 -4.74 -15.19 -14.50
CA LYS A 100 -3.89 -14.26 -13.76
C LYS A 100 -3.69 -14.76 -12.34
N LYS A 101 -2.44 -14.69 -11.88
CA LYS A 101 -2.13 -15.00 -10.47
C LYS A 101 -2.31 -13.76 -9.62
N ILE A 102 -2.92 -13.95 -8.46
CA ILE A 102 -2.89 -12.97 -7.38
C ILE A 102 -1.49 -13.00 -6.79
N LYS A 103 -0.86 -11.86 -6.67
CA LYS A 103 0.51 -11.72 -6.16
C LYS A 103 0.54 -11.40 -4.68
N GLU A 104 -0.27 -10.42 -4.31
CA GLU A 104 -0.37 -9.91 -2.96
C GLU A 104 -1.83 -9.69 -2.62
N THR A 105 -2.16 -9.85 -1.36
CA THR A 105 -3.50 -9.60 -0.85
C THR A 105 -3.42 -8.92 0.50
N ALA A 106 -4.29 -7.94 0.71
CA ALA A 106 -4.33 -7.19 1.94
C ALA A 106 -5.74 -6.93 2.44
N LYS A 107 -5.86 -6.78 3.74
CA LYS A 107 -7.03 -6.24 4.42
C LYS A 107 -6.72 -4.83 4.86
N ILE A 108 -7.52 -3.88 4.38
CA ILE A 108 -7.41 -2.46 4.70
C ILE A 108 -8.52 -2.08 5.65
N THR A 109 -8.17 -1.39 6.73
CA THR A 109 -9.14 -0.81 7.68
C THR A 109 -8.89 0.70 7.75
N ASP A 110 -9.87 1.50 7.33
CA ASP A 110 -9.75 2.94 7.38
C ASP A 110 -10.01 3.53 8.79
N ASN A 111 -9.85 4.83 8.93
CA ASN A 111 -10.05 5.56 10.19
C ASN A 111 -11.52 5.63 10.65
N LYS A 112 -12.46 5.14 9.86
CA LYS A 112 -13.88 4.98 10.18
C LYS A 112 -14.25 3.52 10.48
N ASN A 113 -13.24 2.64 10.56
CA ASN A 113 -13.39 1.19 10.71
C ASN A 113 -14.08 0.50 9.51
N VAL A 114 -14.08 1.13 8.34
CA VAL A 114 -14.55 0.49 7.12
C VAL A 114 -13.48 -0.48 6.62
N ILE A 115 -13.88 -1.71 6.37
CA ILE A 115 -13.00 -2.76 5.86
C ILE A 115 -13.14 -2.85 4.35
N THR A 116 -12.01 -2.85 3.67
CA THR A 116 -11.88 -3.22 2.25
C THR A 116 -10.78 -4.27 2.10
N TYR A 117 -10.79 -4.96 0.97
CA TYR A 117 -9.76 -5.93 0.61
C TYR A 117 -9.09 -5.50 -0.67
N GLU A 118 -7.80 -5.73 -0.74
CA GLU A 118 -6.99 -5.50 -1.93
C GLU A 118 -6.42 -6.81 -2.44
N ALA A 119 -6.39 -6.96 -3.76
CA ALA A 119 -5.69 -8.04 -4.43
C ALA A 119 -4.88 -7.49 -5.60
N GLU A 120 -3.56 -7.63 -5.56
CA GLU A 120 -2.70 -7.28 -6.68
C GLU A 120 -2.71 -8.40 -7.73
N VAL A 121 -3.07 -8.03 -8.96
CA VAL A 121 -2.95 -8.92 -10.12
C VAL A 121 -2.11 -8.26 -11.22
N LYS A 122 -1.37 -9.06 -11.98
CA LYS A 122 -0.60 -8.54 -13.10
C LYS A 122 -1.48 -8.46 -14.35
N ILE A 123 -1.86 -7.24 -14.74
CA ILE A 123 -2.66 -6.95 -15.93
C ILE A 123 -1.77 -6.24 -16.95
N ASP A 124 -1.68 -6.75 -18.17
CA ASP A 124 -0.86 -6.19 -19.26
C ASP A 124 0.60 -5.88 -18.86
N GLY A 125 1.17 -6.77 -18.06
CA GLY A 125 2.55 -6.66 -17.60
C GLY A 125 2.74 -5.75 -16.38
N LYS A 126 1.71 -5.03 -15.91
CA LYS A 126 1.73 -4.12 -14.77
C LYS A 126 0.95 -4.69 -13.58
N GLY A 127 1.43 -4.44 -12.38
CA GLY A 127 0.66 -4.65 -11.15
C GLY A 127 -0.57 -3.74 -11.15
N SER A 128 -1.70 -4.25 -10.75
CA SER A 128 -2.96 -3.52 -10.62
C SER A 128 -3.68 -3.99 -9.38
N ASP A 129 -4.07 -3.06 -8.54
CA ASP A 129 -4.76 -3.36 -7.30
C ASP A 129 -6.26 -3.35 -7.52
N LEU A 130 -6.88 -4.47 -7.24
CA LEU A 130 -8.32 -4.64 -7.27
C LEU A 130 -8.86 -4.47 -5.87
N ILE A 131 -9.72 -3.49 -5.67
CA ILE A 131 -10.30 -3.16 -4.36
C ILE A 131 -11.72 -3.70 -4.28
N PHE A 132 -12.01 -4.35 -3.17
CA PHE A 132 -13.30 -4.97 -2.85
C PHE A 132 -13.83 -4.45 -1.51
N ASP A 133 -15.15 -4.40 -1.36
CA ASP A 133 -15.78 -4.15 -0.05
C ASP A 133 -15.69 -5.39 0.87
N ALA A 134 -16.16 -5.26 2.09
CA ALA A 134 -16.15 -6.34 3.08
C ALA A 134 -16.92 -7.59 2.64
N SER A 135 -17.89 -7.45 1.73
CA SER A 135 -18.66 -8.56 1.15
C SER A 135 -18.02 -9.15 -0.11
N GLY A 136 -16.92 -8.58 -0.58
CA GLY A 136 -16.22 -9.00 -1.80
C GLY A 136 -16.80 -8.43 -3.10
N ASN A 137 -17.60 -7.38 -3.03
CA ASN A 137 -18.02 -6.66 -4.24
C ASN A 137 -16.87 -5.81 -4.75
N PHE A 138 -16.61 -5.87 -6.06
CA PHE A 138 -15.61 -5.03 -6.70
C PHE A 138 -16.00 -3.55 -6.62
N LEU A 139 -15.06 -2.72 -6.18
CA LEU A 139 -15.23 -1.28 -6.05
C LEU A 139 -14.49 -0.52 -7.14
N LYS A 140 -13.19 -0.79 -7.30
CA LYS A 140 -12.33 -0.09 -8.27
C LYS A 140 -11.02 -0.84 -8.52
N ARG A 141 -10.33 -0.42 -9.59
CA ARG A 141 -8.94 -0.77 -9.88
C ARG A 141 -8.05 0.48 -9.74
N LYS A 142 -6.90 0.33 -9.14
CA LYS A 142 -5.82 1.32 -9.08
C LYS A 142 -4.67 0.94 -10.01
#